data_3f54f653d85751f26467e4bcd0063d3f
#
_entry.id   3f54f653d85751f26467e4bcd0063d3f
#
_cell.length_a   1.000
_cell.length_b   1.000
_cell.length_c   1.000
_cell.angle_alpha   90.00
_cell.angle_beta   90.00
_cell.angle_gamma   90.00
#
_symmetry.space_group_name_H-M   'P 1'
#
loop_
_entity.id
_entity.type
_entity.pdbx_description
1 polymer ?
#
loop_
_entity_poly.entity_id
_entity_poly.type
_entity_poly.pdbx_seq_one_letter_code
_entity_poly.pdbx_strand_id
1 'polypeptide(L)'
;NAGLDWNWSIELYGKLLAVTGGKERMRFYLDTYRPDVRMNDQTIADLHQAKNQYYAQLLARGGIPLRPGVKRLLEAARSANLRLAISTTTTPENVFALLSGNIDSNWFEVIAAGDIVPKKKPASDIYDYVLEQMKLPAAECLAFEDSENGLISAMDAGIITIVTINDYTQNHNFDRAKLVLSDLGEPDRPCQIIQGNTQGSTCVDLPLLTRLIAA
;
A
#
# COMPACT_ATOMS: atom_id res chain seq x y z
N ASN A 1 20.34 -17.12 -1.25
CA ASN A 1 21.16 -16.89 -0.05
C ASN A 1 22.40 -16.10 -0.47
N ALA A 2 22.37 -14.76 -0.26
CA ALA A 2 23.45 -13.86 -0.70
C ALA A 2 24.66 -13.86 0.27
N GLY A 3 24.71 -14.80 1.23
CA GLY A 3 25.77 -14.88 2.23
C GLY A 3 25.77 -13.72 3.25
N LEU A 4 24.66 -12.94 3.30
CA LEU A 4 24.50 -11.84 4.24
C LEU A 4 23.93 -12.37 5.58
N ASP A 5 24.43 -11.82 6.66
CA ASP A 5 23.98 -12.09 8.04
C ASP A 5 22.84 -11.16 8.48
N TRP A 6 22.17 -10.50 7.54
CA TRP A 6 21.09 -9.57 7.83
C TRP A 6 19.86 -10.31 8.35
N ASN A 7 19.43 -9.91 9.53
CA ASN A 7 18.17 -10.37 10.13
C ASN A 7 17.35 -9.15 10.55
N TRP A 8 16.32 -8.84 9.75
CA TRP A 8 15.41 -7.75 10.06
C TRP A 8 14.22 -8.29 10.85
N SER A 9 14.24 -8.04 12.16
CA SER A 9 13.07 -8.32 13.02
C SER A 9 11.86 -7.48 12.58
N ILE A 10 10.66 -7.85 13.03
CA ILE A 10 9.43 -7.07 12.78
C ILE A 10 9.60 -5.62 13.24
N GLU A 11 10.17 -5.42 14.44
CA GLU A 11 10.41 -4.08 15.00
C GLU A 11 11.40 -3.28 14.14
N LEU A 12 12.53 -3.87 13.76
CA LEU A 12 13.51 -3.20 12.90
C LEU A 12 12.91 -2.90 11.53
N TYR A 13 12.19 -3.86 10.94
CA TYR A 13 11.56 -3.64 9.64
C TYR A 13 10.51 -2.52 9.70
N GLY A 14 9.72 -2.44 10.78
CA GLY A 14 8.82 -1.32 11.01
C GLY A 14 9.52 0.04 10.99
N LYS A 15 10.67 0.16 11.69
CA LYS A 15 11.49 1.38 11.66
C LYS A 15 12.03 1.70 10.25
N LEU A 16 12.42 0.66 9.51
CA LEU A 16 12.95 0.81 8.16
C LEU A 16 11.87 1.20 7.14
N LEU A 17 10.58 0.97 7.43
CA LEU A 17 9.47 1.38 6.58
C LEU A 17 9.28 2.92 6.50
N ALA A 18 9.89 3.68 7.40
CA ALA A 18 9.97 5.13 7.26
C ALA A 18 10.66 5.56 5.95
N VAL A 19 11.54 4.70 5.40
CA VAL A 19 12.18 4.91 4.10
C VAL A 19 11.42 4.17 3.01
N THR A 20 10.83 4.91 2.09
CA THR A 20 10.09 4.37 0.96
C THR A 20 11.04 3.91 -0.14
N GLY A 21 10.75 2.73 -0.71
CA GLY A 21 11.58 2.10 -1.74
C GLY A 21 12.52 1.04 -1.17
N GLY A 22 12.65 -0.06 -1.91
CA GLY A 22 13.44 -1.22 -1.41
C GLY A 22 14.95 -0.98 -1.46
N LYS A 23 15.44 -0.32 -2.50
CA LYS A 23 16.87 0.03 -2.65
C LYS A 23 17.26 1.08 -1.64
N GLU A 24 16.45 2.12 -1.50
CA GLU A 24 16.61 3.22 -0.55
C GLU A 24 16.64 2.72 0.89
N ARG A 25 15.75 1.79 1.22
CA ARG A 25 15.69 1.14 2.53
C ARG A 25 16.93 0.30 2.83
N MET A 26 17.45 -0.45 1.85
CA MET A 26 18.71 -1.20 2.00
C MET A 26 19.89 -0.27 2.24
N ARG A 27 19.97 0.86 1.49
CA ARG A 27 20.98 1.88 1.69
C ARG A 27 20.91 2.47 3.09
N PHE A 28 19.72 2.91 3.50
CA PHE A 28 19.49 3.46 4.84
C PHE A 28 19.87 2.46 5.95
N TYR A 29 19.54 1.17 5.78
CA TYR A 29 19.95 0.14 6.72
C TYR A 29 21.48 0.02 6.84
N LEU A 30 22.20 0.02 5.74
CA LEU A 30 23.65 0.00 5.73
C LEU A 30 24.24 1.21 6.44
N ASP A 31 23.80 2.39 6.05
CA ASP A 31 24.34 3.66 6.59
C ASP A 31 24.08 3.81 8.09
N THR A 32 22.93 3.31 8.58
CA THR A 32 22.50 3.51 9.98
C THR A 32 22.89 2.36 10.90
N TYR A 33 22.76 1.12 10.45
CA TYR A 33 22.89 -0.06 11.30
C TYR A 33 24.11 -0.92 10.98
N ARG A 34 24.69 -0.76 9.80
CA ARG A 34 25.87 -1.51 9.36
C ARG A 34 26.90 -0.62 8.63
N PRO A 35 27.36 0.47 9.27
CA PRO A 35 28.33 1.38 8.66
C PRO A 35 29.69 0.72 8.40
N ASP A 36 29.94 -0.45 8.99
CA ASP A 36 31.10 -1.32 8.74
C ASP A 36 31.03 -2.03 7.38
N VAL A 37 29.85 -2.15 6.78
CA VAL A 37 29.62 -2.84 5.50
C VAL A 37 29.45 -1.83 4.37
N ARG A 38 30.36 -1.83 3.42
CA ARG A 38 30.27 -0.98 2.24
C ARG A 38 29.74 -1.76 1.04
N MET A 39 28.66 -1.28 0.44
CA MET A 39 28.11 -1.82 -0.81
C MET A 39 27.92 -0.69 -1.80
N ASN A 40 28.27 -0.90 -3.05
CA ASN A 40 27.96 0.02 -4.13
C ASN A 40 26.51 -0.10 -4.58
N ASP A 41 26.03 0.85 -5.36
CA ASP A 41 24.61 0.89 -5.80
C ASP A 41 24.24 -0.30 -6.67
N GLN A 42 25.17 -0.83 -7.47
CA GLN A 42 24.92 -2.01 -8.28
C GLN A 42 24.66 -3.25 -7.40
N THR A 43 25.45 -3.46 -6.36
CA THR A 43 25.24 -4.58 -5.41
C THR A 43 23.87 -4.47 -4.71
N ILE A 44 23.47 -3.25 -4.32
CA ILE A 44 22.14 -3.03 -3.73
C ILE A 44 21.01 -3.31 -4.74
N ALA A 45 21.19 -2.89 -5.99
CA ALA A 45 20.23 -3.18 -7.05
C ALA A 45 20.10 -4.69 -7.30
N ASP A 46 21.22 -5.43 -7.35
CA ASP A 46 21.22 -6.87 -7.52
C ASP A 46 20.54 -7.61 -6.36
N LEU A 47 20.80 -7.19 -5.12
CA LEU A 47 20.14 -7.72 -3.93
C LEU A 47 18.63 -7.44 -3.95
N HIS A 48 18.25 -6.25 -4.35
CA HIS A 48 16.83 -5.87 -4.48
C HIS A 48 16.13 -6.70 -5.56
N GLN A 49 16.78 -6.93 -6.69
CA GLN A 49 16.28 -7.79 -7.76
C GLN A 49 16.13 -9.24 -7.28
N ALA A 50 17.14 -9.80 -6.61
CA ALA A 50 17.08 -11.16 -6.06
C ALA A 50 15.93 -11.30 -5.03
N LYS A 51 15.75 -10.29 -4.16
CA LYS A 51 14.62 -10.24 -3.23
C LYS A 51 13.28 -10.28 -3.97
N ASN A 52 13.13 -9.48 -5.05
CA ASN A 52 11.90 -9.43 -5.83
C ASN A 52 11.61 -10.77 -6.53
N GLN A 53 12.63 -11.42 -7.10
CA GLN A 53 12.47 -12.75 -7.69
C GLN A 53 12.03 -13.79 -6.66
N TYR A 54 12.63 -13.78 -5.46
CA TYR A 54 12.23 -14.67 -4.37
C TYR A 54 10.78 -14.39 -3.91
N TYR A 55 10.40 -13.13 -3.79
CA TYR A 55 9.04 -12.73 -3.45
C TYR A 55 8.03 -13.21 -4.50
N ALA A 56 8.32 -13.03 -5.78
CA ALA A 56 7.47 -13.53 -6.87
C ALA A 56 7.31 -15.06 -6.82
N GLN A 57 8.39 -15.80 -6.50
CA GLN A 57 8.33 -17.26 -6.32
C GLN A 57 7.45 -17.67 -5.13
N LEU A 58 7.49 -16.93 -4.02
CA LEU A 58 6.61 -17.17 -2.87
C LEU A 58 5.13 -16.94 -3.24
N LEU A 59 4.84 -15.86 -3.96
CA LEU A 59 3.50 -15.58 -4.46
C LEU A 59 2.97 -16.69 -5.37
N ALA A 60 3.80 -17.19 -6.29
CA ALA A 60 3.43 -18.25 -7.20
C ALA A 60 3.12 -19.61 -6.53
N ARG A 61 3.64 -19.85 -5.31
CA ARG A 61 3.45 -21.10 -4.55
C ARG A 61 2.16 -21.18 -3.73
N GLY A 62 1.34 -20.16 -3.71
CA GLY A 62 0.09 -20.20 -2.95
C GLY A 62 -0.41 -18.87 -2.46
N GLY A 63 0.24 -17.81 -2.90
CA GLY A 63 -0.22 -16.44 -2.74
C GLY A 63 -0.20 -15.92 -1.30
N ILE A 64 -0.22 -14.61 -1.21
CA ILE A 64 -0.61 -13.89 -0.01
C ILE A 64 -2.13 -13.73 -0.10
N PRO A 65 -2.91 -14.22 0.88
CA PRO A 65 -4.36 -14.04 0.86
C PRO A 65 -4.71 -12.55 0.93
N LEU A 66 -5.79 -12.18 0.26
CA LEU A 66 -6.36 -10.85 0.42
C LEU A 66 -6.80 -10.64 1.87
N ARG A 67 -6.61 -9.44 2.37
CA ARG A 67 -7.11 -9.07 3.69
C ARG A 67 -8.63 -9.05 3.71
N PRO A 68 -9.27 -9.26 4.88
CA PRO A 68 -10.72 -9.27 5.00
C PRO A 68 -11.36 -8.01 4.38
N GLY A 69 -12.46 -8.20 3.64
CA GLY A 69 -13.22 -7.15 2.98
C GLY A 69 -12.68 -6.65 1.65
N VAL A 70 -11.40 -6.93 1.29
CA VAL A 70 -10.80 -6.39 0.06
C VAL A 70 -11.53 -6.92 -1.18
N LYS A 71 -11.67 -8.23 -1.31
CA LYS A 71 -12.32 -8.83 -2.49
C LYS A 71 -13.77 -8.37 -2.61
N ARG A 72 -14.51 -8.45 -1.51
CA ARG A 72 -15.92 -8.03 -1.44
C ARG A 72 -16.10 -6.58 -1.87
N LEU A 73 -15.26 -5.65 -1.34
CA LEU A 73 -15.36 -4.24 -1.66
C LEU A 73 -15.03 -3.95 -3.13
N LEU A 74 -13.99 -4.60 -3.68
CA LEU A 74 -13.63 -4.45 -5.10
C LEU A 74 -14.74 -4.97 -6.02
N GLU A 75 -15.34 -6.12 -5.70
CA GLU A 75 -16.47 -6.67 -6.46
C GLU A 75 -17.70 -5.74 -6.39
N ALA A 76 -18.01 -5.20 -5.22
CA ALA A 76 -19.09 -4.23 -5.04
C ALA A 76 -18.83 -2.94 -5.84
N ALA A 77 -17.60 -2.41 -5.78
CA ALA A 77 -17.21 -1.21 -6.53
C ALA A 77 -17.38 -1.40 -8.04
N ARG A 78 -16.92 -2.55 -8.57
CA ARG A 78 -17.11 -2.89 -9.98
C ARG A 78 -18.60 -3.01 -10.37
N SER A 79 -19.38 -3.69 -9.55
CA SER A 79 -20.82 -3.84 -9.79
C SER A 79 -21.56 -2.50 -9.80
N ALA A 80 -21.04 -1.50 -9.09
CA ALA A 80 -21.51 -0.13 -9.08
C ALA A 80 -20.88 0.76 -10.16
N ASN A 81 -20.06 0.18 -11.07
CA ASN A 81 -19.32 0.89 -12.11
C ASN A 81 -18.36 1.97 -11.56
N LEU A 82 -17.83 1.78 -10.35
CA LEU A 82 -16.77 2.63 -9.82
C LEU A 82 -15.45 2.29 -10.50
N ARG A 83 -14.68 3.33 -10.77
CA ARG A 83 -13.36 3.21 -11.41
C ARG A 83 -12.31 2.91 -10.36
N LEU A 84 -11.42 1.98 -10.66
CA LEU A 84 -10.41 1.47 -9.73
C LEU A 84 -9.00 1.76 -10.26
N ALA A 85 -8.10 2.10 -9.35
CA ALA A 85 -6.69 2.26 -9.63
C ALA A 85 -5.82 1.67 -8.53
N ILE A 86 -4.57 1.35 -8.87
CA ILE A 86 -3.52 0.97 -7.91
C ILE A 86 -2.43 2.05 -7.93
N SER A 87 -2.02 2.49 -6.73
CA SER A 87 -0.93 3.43 -6.48
C SER A 87 0.07 2.79 -5.51
N THR A 88 1.23 2.35 -6.00
CA THR A 88 2.21 1.62 -5.19
C THR A 88 3.65 1.92 -5.58
N THR A 89 4.56 1.86 -4.62
CA THR A 89 6.01 1.96 -4.84
C THR A 89 6.68 0.61 -5.11
N THR A 90 5.93 -0.49 -5.07
CA THR A 90 6.43 -1.80 -5.49
C THR A 90 6.52 -1.90 -7.01
N THR A 91 7.31 -2.85 -7.53
CA THR A 91 7.48 -2.99 -8.99
C THR A 91 6.22 -3.53 -9.66
N PRO A 92 5.97 -3.22 -10.95
CA PRO A 92 4.84 -3.76 -11.69
C PRO A 92 4.74 -5.29 -11.64
N GLU A 93 5.87 -5.98 -11.75
CA GLU A 93 5.94 -7.45 -11.70
C GLU A 93 5.40 -7.99 -10.39
N ASN A 94 5.73 -7.34 -9.27
CA ASN A 94 5.21 -7.70 -7.95
C ASN A 94 3.70 -7.44 -7.83
N VAL A 95 3.19 -6.35 -8.44
CA VAL A 95 1.75 -6.07 -8.47
C VAL A 95 1.03 -7.19 -9.21
N PHE A 96 1.46 -7.51 -10.44
CA PHE A 96 0.82 -8.56 -11.24
C PHE A 96 0.93 -9.94 -10.57
N ALA A 97 2.06 -10.26 -9.94
CA ALA A 97 2.22 -11.49 -9.19
C ALA A 97 1.25 -11.57 -7.99
N LEU A 98 1.03 -10.46 -7.27
CA LEU A 98 0.08 -10.40 -6.15
C LEU A 98 -1.37 -10.52 -6.61
N LEU A 99 -1.74 -9.88 -7.72
CA LEU A 99 -3.09 -9.95 -8.27
C LEU A 99 -3.39 -11.33 -8.85
N SER A 100 -2.38 -12.00 -9.42
CA SER A 100 -2.53 -13.32 -10.03
C SER A 100 -3.14 -14.33 -9.05
N GLY A 101 -4.23 -14.96 -9.46
CA GLY A 101 -4.96 -15.93 -8.62
C GLY A 101 -5.91 -15.32 -7.58
N ASN A 102 -5.90 -14.00 -7.38
CA ASN A 102 -6.77 -13.32 -6.44
C ASN A 102 -7.79 -12.40 -7.13
N ILE A 103 -7.30 -11.53 -8.04
CA ILE A 103 -8.06 -10.47 -8.68
C ILE A 103 -7.57 -10.31 -10.12
N ASP A 104 -8.50 -10.14 -11.06
CA ASP A 104 -8.17 -9.80 -12.44
C ASP A 104 -7.59 -8.37 -12.50
N SER A 105 -6.38 -8.22 -13.02
CA SER A 105 -5.71 -6.91 -13.16
C SER A 105 -6.48 -5.93 -14.05
N ASN A 106 -7.33 -6.43 -14.96
CA ASN A 106 -8.19 -5.61 -15.81
C ASN A 106 -9.31 -4.88 -15.03
N TRP A 107 -9.44 -5.16 -13.73
CA TRP A 107 -10.34 -4.39 -12.88
C TRP A 107 -9.84 -2.97 -12.63
N PHE A 108 -8.55 -2.75 -12.79
CA PHE A 108 -7.91 -1.46 -12.53
C PHE A 108 -7.63 -0.73 -13.84
N GLU A 109 -8.20 0.46 -13.97
CA GLU A 109 -8.01 1.32 -15.13
C GLU A 109 -6.57 1.87 -15.21
N VAL A 110 -5.98 2.16 -14.03
CA VAL A 110 -4.62 2.63 -13.88
C VAL A 110 -3.89 1.79 -12.84
N ILE A 111 -2.71 1.29 -13.20
CA ILE A 111 -1.77 0.65 -12.26
C ILE A 111 -0.49 1.49 -12.26
N ALA A 112 -0.39 2.43 -11.31
CA ALA A 112 0.80 3.22 -11.08
C ALA A 112 1.72 2.48 -10.11
N ALA A 113 2.86 1.99 -10.59
CA ALA A 113 3.75 1.11 -9.83
C ALA A 113 5.23 1.44 -10.05
N GLY A 114 6.04 1.23 -9.03
CA GLY A 114 7.50 1.37 -9.08
C GLY A 114 7.98 2.81 -9.23
N ASP A 115 8.84 3.02 -10.21
CA ASP A 115 9.54 4.28 -10.48
C ASP A 115 8.85 5.09 -11.61
N ILE A 116 7.50 4.96 -11.74
CA ILE A 116 6.72 5.65 -12.80
C ILE A 116 6.69 7.17 -12.61
N VAL A 117 6.93 7.65 -11.40
CA VAL A 117 6.98 9.08 -11.06
C VAL A 117 8.33 9.45 -10.43
N PRO A 118 8.76 10.72 -10.52
CA PRO A 118 10.06 11.16 -10.02
C PRO A 118 10.24 10.97 -8.51
N LYS A 119 9.22 11.32 -7.73
CA LYS A 119 9.27 11.25 -6.26
C LYS A 119 8.35 10.17 -5.74
N LYS A 120 8.88 9.32 -4.85
CA LYS A 120 8.12 8.29 -4.16
C LYS A 120 7.34 8.87 -2.98
N LYS A 121 6.34 8.12 -2.50
CA LYS A 121 5.66 8.41 -1.24
C LYS A 121 6.70 8.70 -0.15
N PRO A 122 6.56 9.77 0.66
CA PRO A 122 5.32 10.50 0.94
C PRO A 122 4.96 11.62 -0.05
N ALA A 123 5.75 11.89 -1.13
CA ALA A 123 5.34 12.87 -2.13
C ALA A 123 4.02 12.45 -2.81
N SER A 124 3.21 13.43 -3.22
CA SER A 124 1.89 13.19 -3.85
C SER A 124 1.98 12.66 -5.29
N ASP A 125 3.15 12.75 -5.93
CA ASP A 125 3.39 12.52 -7.35
C ASP A 125 2.65 11.30 -7.93
N ILE A 126 2.62 10.17 -7.22
CA ILE A 126 2.00 8.95 -7.73
C ILE A 126 0.46 9.03 -7.70
N TYR A 127 -0.12 9.75 -6.74
CA TYR A 127 -1.56 9.99 -6.69
C TYR A 127 -1.97 11.05 -7.69
N ASP A 128 -1.18 12.13 -7.85
CA ASP A 128 -1.39 13.14 -8.87
C ASP A 128 -1.37 12.50 -10.26
N TYR A 129 -0.40 11.62 -10.53
CA TYR A 129 -0.34 10.84 -11.76
C TYR A 129 -1.62 10.01 -11.99
N VAL A 130 -2.11 9.30 -10.97
CA VAL A 130 -3.34 8.48 -11.09
C VAL A 130 -4.55 9.37 -11.37
N LEU A 131 -4.71 10.49 -10.66
CA LEU A 131 -5.80 11.44 -10.88
C LEU A 131 -5.78 12.01 -12.30
N GLU A 132 -4.60 12.37 -12.81
CA GLU A 132 -4.41 12.85 -14.17
C GLU A 132 -4.80 11.79 -15.23
N GLN A 133 -4.31 10.55 -15.08
CA GLN A 133 -4.63 9.46 -15.99
C GLN A 133 -6.12 9.13 -16.00
N MET A 134 -6.74 9.12 -14.84
CA MET A 134 -8.18 8.88 -14.69
C MET A 134 -9.02 10.11 -15.03
N LYS A 135 -8.44 11.29 -15.12
CA LYS A 135 -9.15 12.57 -15.33
C LYS A 135 -10.26 12.78 -14.30
N LEU A 136 -9.94 12.53 -13.03
CA LEU A 136 -10.87 12.69 -11.92
C LEU A 136 -10.33 13.74 -10.94
N PRO A 137 -11.21 14.59 -10.37
CA PRO A 137 -10.83 15.46 -9.27
C PRO A 137 -10.62 14.63 -7.98
N ALA A 138 -9.67 15.03 -7.16
CA ALA A 138 -9.38 14.34 -5.90
C ALA A 138 -10.60 14.22 -4.97
N ALA A 139 -11.48 15.22 -4.96
CA ALA A 139 -12.69 15.25 -4.14
C ALA A 139 -13.71 14.15 -4.49
N GLU A 140 -13.62 13.54 -5.67
CA GLU A 140 -14.47 12.42 -6.09
C GLU A 140 -13.82 11.06 -5.84
N CYS A 141 -12.64 11.04 -5.20
CA CYS A 141 -11.84 9.85 -4.99
C CYS A 141 -11.68 9.52 -3.51
N LEU A 142 -11.49 8.22 -3.23
CA LEU A 142 -11.06 7.70 -1.94
C LEU A 142 -9.79 6.89 -2.13
N ALA A 143 -8.84 7.04 -1.21
CA ALA A 143 -7.66 6.21 -1.14
C ALA A 143 -7.73 5.23 0.05
N PHE A 144 -7.15 4.05 -0.14
CA PHE A 144 -6.91 3.07 0.91
C PHE A 144 -5.40 2.90 1.04
N GLU A 145 -4.90 3.10 2.26
CA GLU A 145 -3.48 3.04 2.57
C GLU A 145 -3.21 2.20 3.80
N ASP A 146 -1.96 1.83 3.99
CA ASP A 146 -1.52 1.01 5.13
C ASP A 146 -0.35 1.62 5.90
N SER A 147 0.19 2.75 5.44
CA SER A 147 1.39 3.39 5.99
C SER A 147 1.23 4.91 6.10
N GLU A 148 2.00 5.52 7.00
CA GLU A 148 2.06 6.98 7.15
C GLU A 148 2.52 7.68 5.86
N ASN A 149 3.55 7.16 5.19
CA ASN A 149 4.01 7.71 3.91
C ASN A 149 2.93 7.64 2.83
N GLY A 150 2.12 6.57 2.82
CA GLY A 150 1.01 6.44 1.90
C GLY A 150 -0.12 7.41 2.22
N LEU A 151 -0.48 7.55 3.50
CA LEU A 151 -1.47 8.52 3.97
C LEU A 151 -1.08 9.95 3.58
N ILE A 152 0.15 10.37 3.90
CA ILE A 152 0.65 11.71 3.54
C ILE A 152 0.56 11.93 2.03
N SER A 153 1.02 10.98 1.24
CA SER A 153 1.02 11.05 -0.23
C SER A 153 -0.39 11.25 -0.80
N ALA A 154 -1.37 10.46 -0.35
CA ALA A 154 -2.76 10.56 -0.81
C ALA A 154 -3.42 11.88 -0.38
N MET A 155 -3.21 12.27 0.87
CA MET A 155 -3.79 13.50 1.41
C MET A 155 -3.20 14.76 0.81
N ASP A 156 -1.90 14.77 0.51
CA ASP A 156 -1.26 15.90 -0.15
C ASP A 156 -1.69 16.03 -1.62
N ALA A 157 -2.20 14.94 -2.24
CA ALA A 157 -2.95 14.98 -3.50
C ALA A 157 -4.42 15.41 -3.33
N GLY A 158 -4.88 15.69 -2.11
CA GLY A 158 -6.25 16.11 -1.81
C GLY A 158 -7.28 14.97 -1.70
N ILE A 159 -6.84 13.71 -1.59
CA ILE A 159 -7.73 12.55 -1.58
C ILE A 159 -8.08 12.15 -0.14
N ILE A 160 -9.37 11.98 0.16
CA ILE A 160 -9.83 11.42 1.43
C ILE A 160 -9.28 10.00 1.58
N THR A 161 -8.63 9.71 2.72
CA THR A 161 -7.90 8.46 2.89
C THR A 161 -8.41 7.66 4.08
N ILE A 162 -8.62 6.36 3.84
CA ILE A 162 -8.90 5.33 4.84
C ILE A 162 -7.64 4.50 5.01
N VAL A 163 -7.26 4.25 6.26
CA VAL A 163 -6.06 3.44 6.58
C VAL A 163 -6.47 2.11 7.16
N THR A 164 -5.82 1.04 6.71
CA THR A 164 -5.88 -0.28 7.36
C THR A 164 -4.50 -0.64 7.89
N ILE A 165 -4.35 -0.66 9.21
CA ILE A 165 -3.06 -0.97 9.86
C ILE A 165 -2.64 -2.43 9.67
N ASN A 166 -1.35 -2.70 9.86
CA ASN A 166 -0.78 -4.04 9.93
C ASN A 166 0.28 -4.09 11.04
N ASP A 167 0.89 -5.25 11.28
CA ASP A 167 1.85 -5.47 12.36
C ASP A 167 3.07 -4.53 12.31
N TYR A 168 3.40 -4.00 11.15
CA TYR A 168 4.54 -3.10 10.97
C TYR A 168 4.18 -1.62 11.11
N THR A 169 2.89 -1.26 11.02
CA THR A 169 2.45 0.14 10.92
C THR A 169 1.58 0.60 12.10
N GLN A 170 1.41 -0.23 13.14
CA GLN A 170 0.60 0.08 14.32
C GLN A 170 1.02 1.38 15.04
N ASN A 171 2.30 1.74 14.98
CA ASN A 171 2.87 2.91 15.64
C ASN A 171 3.08 4.10 14.70
N HIS A 172 2.57 4.04 13.47
CA HIS A 172 2.62 5.16 12.54
C HIS A 172 1.61 6.24 12.93
N ASN A 173 1.87 7.48 12.52
CA ASN A 173 0.93 8.57 12.73
C ASN A 173 -0.15 8.56 11.64
N PHE A 174 -1.40 8.35 12.05
CA PHE A 174 -2.56 8.36 11.18
C PHE A 174 -3.60 9.43 11.53
N ASP A 175 -3.22 10.46 12.30
CA ASP A 175 -4.14 11.49 12.80
C ASP A 175 -4.95 12.18 11.69
N ARG A 176 -4.39 12.28 10.49
CA ARG A 176 -5.04 12.91 9.33
C ARG A 176 -5.98 11.98 8.57
N ALA A 177 -5.99 10.67 8.87
CA ALA A 177 -6.85 9.72 8.17
C ALA A 177 -8.34 9.94 8.52
N LYS A 178 -9.22 9.76 7.53
CA LYS A 178 -10.69 9.82 7.76
C LYS A 178 -11.15 8.67 8.64
N LEU A 179 -10.59 7.48 8.44
CA LEU A 179 -10.77 6.28 9.25
C LEU A 179 -9.43 5.54 9.38
N VAL A 180 -9.22 4.94 10.56
CA VAL A 180 -8.14 3.96 10.78
C VAL A 180 -8.78 2.66 11.30
N LEU A 181 -8.56 1.56 10.59
CA LEU A 181 -9.23 0.28 10.81
C LEU A 181 -8.20 -0.85 10.89
N SER A 182 -8.58 -1.97 11.52
CA SER A 182 -7.76 -3.20 11.48
C SER A 182 -7.67 -3.77 10.06
N ASP A 183 -8.79 -3.80 9.35
CA ASP A 183 -9.00 -4.30 7.98
C ASP A 183 -10.31 -3.72 7.44
N LEU A 184 -10.81 -4.17 6.28
CA LEU A 184 -12.07 -3.66 5.72
C LEU A 184 -13.31 -4.39 6.23
N GLY A 185 -13.13 -5.46 7.04
CA GLY A 185 -14.21 -6.25 7.62
C GLY A 185 -15.01 -7.07 6.61
N GLU A 186 -15.73 -8.04 7.15
CA GLU A 186 -16.77 -8.78 6.46
C GLU A 186 -18.09 -8.67 7.26
N PRO A 187 -19.25 -8.92 6.66
CA PRO A 187 -20.53 -8.81 7.37
C PRO A 187 -20.62 -9.66 8.65
N ASP A 188 -20.02 -10.84 8.62
CA ASP A 188 -19.94 -11.80 9.73
C ASP A 188 -18.66 -11.65 10.57
N ARG A 189 -17.71 -10.83 10.13
CA ARG A 189 -16.45 -10.55 10.81
C ARG A 189 -16.16 -9.03 10.78
N PRO A 190 -16.72 -8.26 11.72
CA PRO A 190 -16.54 -6.81 11.79
C PRO A 190 -15.07 -6.40 11.86
N CYS A 191 -14.73 -5.27 11.19
CA CYS A 191 -13.43 -4.63 11.40
C CYS A 191 -13.39 -3.95 12.78
N GLN A 192 -12.19 -3.83 13.35
CA GLN A 192 -11.96 -2.99 14.52
C GLN A 192 -11.75 -1.53 14.06
N ILE A 193 -12.49 -0.61 14.65
CA ILE A 193 -12.31 0.83 14.45
C ILE A 193 -11.26 1.31 15.43
N ILE A 194 -10.16 1.85 14.93
CA ILE A 194 -9.06 2.40 15.72
C ILE A 194 -9.24 3.91 15.87
N GLN A 195 -9.63 4.57 14.77
CA GLN A 195 -9.90 6.01 14.74
C GLN A 195 -11.01 6.34 13.76
N GLY A 196 -11.77 7.38 14.05
CA GLY A 196 -12.85 7.88 13.21
C GLY A 196 -14.21 7.26 13.53
N ASN A 197 -15.19 7.47 12.66
CA ASN A 197 -16.56 7.03 12.87
C ASN A 197 -17.12 6.37 11.60
N THR A 198 -17.45 5.10 11.68
CA THR A 198 -18.08 4.32 10.60
C THR A 198 -19.60 4.51 10.52
N GLN A 199 -20.15 5.39 11.37
CA GLN A 199 -21.60 5.69 11.40
C GLN A 199 -22.47 4.42 11.53
N GLY A 200 -22.00 3.48 12.34
CA GLY A 200 -22.70 2.21 12.61
C GLY A 200 -22.39 1.08 11.64
N SER A 201 -21.57 1.29 10.60
CA SER A 201 -21.14 0.20 9.72
C SER A 201 -20.11 -0.68 10.42
N THR A 202 -20.26 -1.98 10.31
CA THR A 202 -19.37 -2.99 10.89
C THR A 202 -18.25 -3.43 9.94
N CYS A 203 -18.41 -3.12 8.65
CA CYS A 203 -17.41 -3.32 7.62
C CYS A 203 -17.44 -2.14 6.63
N VAL A 204 -16.38 -2.00 5.85
CA VAL A 204 -16.33 -0.96 4.80
C VAL A 204 -17.15 -1.42 3.61
N ASP A 205 -18.20 -0.67 3.31
CA ASP A 205 -19.11 -0.89 2.18
C ASP A 205 -19.33 0.42 1.38
N LEU A 206 -19.97 0.33 0.22
CA LEU A 206 -20.22 1.49 -0.63
C LEU A 206 -21.10 2.56 0.04
N PRO A 207 -22.16 2.22 0.79
CA PRO A 207 -22.91 3.20 1.55
C PRO A 207 -22.05 4.00 2.54
N LEU A 208 -21.14 3.36 3.26
CA LEU A 208 -20.19 4.04 4.15
C LEU A 208 -19.30 4.99 3.33
N LEU A 209 -18.70 4.50 2.24
CA LEU A 209 -17.80 5.31 1.40
C LEU A 209 -18.50 6.54 0.83
N THR A 210 -19.75 6.39 0.38
CA THR A 210 -20.57 7.52 -0.12
C THR A 210 -20.78 8.58 0.97
N ARG A 211 -21.08 8.16 2.21
CA ARG A 211 -21.25 9.09 3.33
C ARG A 211 -19.94 9.79 3.72
N LEU A 212 -18.80 9.12 3.58
CA LEU A 212 -17.49 9.71 3.92
C LEU A 212 -17.05 10.78 2.92
N ILE A 213 -17.41 10.64 1.63
CA ILE A 213 -17.15 11.64 0.60
C ILE A 213 -18.07 12.85 0.76
N ALA A 214 -19.32 12.62 1.15
CA ALA A 214 -20.32 13.69 1.27
C ALA A 214 -20.17 14.56 2.54
N ALA A 215 -19.32 14.11 3.50
CA ALA A 215 -19.11 14.77 4.81
C ALA A 215 -17.87 15.66 4.81
#